data_9088e90be7aae85d552dd2ff71321da1
#
_entry.id   9088e90be7aae85d552dd2ff71321da1
#
_cell.length_a   1.000
_cell.length_b   1.000
_cell.length_c   1.000
_cell.angle_alpha   90.00
_cell.angle_beta   90.00
_cell.angle_gamma   90.00
#
_symmetry.space_group_name_H-M   'P 1'
#
loop_
_entity.id
_entity.type
_entity.pdbx_description
1 polymer ?
#
loop_
_entity_poly.entity_id
_entity_poly.type
_entity_poly.pdbx_seq_one_letter_code
_entity_poly.pdbx_strand_id
1 'polypeptide(L)'
;MRTFPCPYLKSEVELTDERETHITSTHPDLLPEFLTQMGQTLADPDEVRRSDRMSTAHLFCRWFEDVREGKYIVVVVVSEIARHWIITAYITRRLANGEAEWNRN
;
A
#
# COMPACT_ATOMS: atom_id res chain seq x y z
N MET A 1 -12.80 5.87 -10.01
CA MET A 1 -12.33 5.19 -8.78
C MET A 1 -11.93 3.76 -9.10
N ARG A 2 -10.88 3.28 -8.45
CA ARG A 2 -10.44 1.89 -8.57
C ARG A 2 -10.66 1.16 -7.26
N THR A 3 -10.81 -0.16 -7.32
CA THR A 3 -10.85 -1.00 -6.12
C THR A 3 -9.86 -2.15 -6.31
N PHE A 4 -9.28 -2.59 -5.20
CA PHE A 4 -8.31 -3.69 -5.19
C PHE A 4 -8.71 -4.72 -4.14
N PRO A 5 -8.69 -6.02 -4.49
CA PRO A 5 -8.92 -7.05 -3.48
C PRO A 5 -7.83 -7.02 -2.42
N CYS A 6 -8.23 -7.14 -1.16
CA CYS A 6 -7.31 -7.19 -0.03
C CYS A 6 -7.75 -8.29 0.94
N PRO A 7 -7.25 -9.51 0.75
CA PRO A 7 -7.64 -10.64 1.59
C PRO A 7 -7.35 -10.43 3.07
N TYR A 8 -6.26 -9.72 3.39
CA TYR A 8 -5.92 -9.43 4.79
C TYR A 8 -7.07 -8.70 5.51
N LEU A 9 -7.68 -7.73 4.82
CA LEU A 9 -8.82 -6.99 5.36
C LEU A 9 -10.16 -7.65 5.05
N LYS A 10 -10.16 -8.75 4.31
CA LYS A 10 -11.37 -9.48 3.86
C LYS A 10 -12.33 -8.55 3.13
N SER A 11 -11.78 -7.66 2.30
CA SER A 11 -12.57 -6.61 1.65
C SER A 11 -11.84 -6.07 0.44
N GLU A 12 -12.53 -5.17 -0.28
CA GLU A 12 -11.92 -4.35 -1.32
C GLU A 12 -11.37 -3.07 -0.71
N VAL A 13 -10.27 -2.58 -1.27
CA VAL A 13 -9.66 -1.30 -0.88
C VAL A 13 -9.85 -0.31 -2.02
N GLU A 14 -10.31 0.88 -1.70
CA GLU A 14 -10.60 1.93 -2.69
C GLU A 14 -9.40 2.80 -2.96
N LEU A 15 -9.22 3.17 -4.22
CA LEU A 15 -8.32 4.24 -4.63
C LEU A 15 -9.17 5.27 -5.35
N THR A 16 -9.46 6.39 -4.69
CA THR A 16 -10.26 7.45 -5.29
C THR A 16 -9.45 8.18 -6.35
N ASP A 17 -10.13 8.82 -7.30
CA ASP A 17 -9.46 9.58 -8.36
C ASP A 17 -8.59 10.69 -7.77
N GLU A 18 -9.05 11.35 -6.71
CA GLU A 18 -8.27 12.37 -6.01
C GLU A 18 -6.97 11.80 -5.45
N ARG A 19 -7.05 10.67 -4.77
CA ARG A 19 -5.87 10.05 -4.17
C ARG A 19 -4.92 9.51 -5.25
N GLU A 20 -5.45 8.96 -6.33
CA GLU A 20 -4.62 8.51 -7.44
C GLU A 20 -3.85 9.68 -8.05
N THR A 21 -4.52 10.81 -8.28
CA THR A 21 -3.88 12.03 -8.78
C THR A 21 -2.82 12.54 -7.81
N HIS A 22 -3.14 12.55 -6.51
CA HIS A 22 -2.19 12.97 -5.47
C HIS A 22 -0.94 12.10 -5.46
N ILE A 23 -1.11 10.79 -5.51
CA ILE A 23 0.02 9.85 -5.50
C ILE A 23 0.86 10.01 -6.77
N THR A 24 0.20 10.13 -7.93
CA THR A 24 0.89 10.33 -9.21
C THR A 24 1.75 11.60 -9.20
N SER A 25 1.26 12.68 -8.58
CA SER A 25 1.99 13.93 -8.54
C SER A 25 3.10 13.96 -7.49
N THR A 26 2.90 13.29 -6.34
CA THR A 26 3.90 13.28 -5.25
C THR A 26 4.89 12.12 -5.37
N HIS A 27 4.48 11.02 -6.00
CA HIS A 27 5.31 9.83 -6.21
C HIS A 27 5.26 9.39 -7.66
N PRO A 28 5.78 10.23 -8.60
CA PRO A 28 5.76 9.87 -10.03
C PRO A 28 6.64 8.68 -10.38
N ASP A 29 7.52 8.27 -9.45
CA ASP A 29 8.30 7.05 -9.60
C ASP A 29 7.45 5.79 -9.40
N LEU A 30 6.27 5.90 -8.80
CA LEU A 30 5.37 4.77 -8.56
C LEU A 30 4.23 4.73 -9.57
N LEU A 31 3.48 5.83 -9.72
CA LEU A 31 2.32 5.88 -10.61
C LEU A 31 2.57 6.81 -11.79
N PRO A 32 2.04 6.45 -12.95
CA PRO A 32 1.13 5.32 -13.22
C PRO A 32 1.82 3.98 -13.47
N GLU A 33 3.13 3.93 -13.55
CA GLU A 33 3.87 2.78 -14.05
C GLU A 33 3.61 1.49 -13.26
N PHE A 34 3.57 1.59 -11.93
CA PHE A 34 3.52 0.41 -11.05
C PHE A 34 2.14 0.22 -10.39
N LEU A 35 1.07 0.63 -11.07
CA LEU A 35 -0.29 0.46 -10.54
C LEU A 35 -0.64 -1.01 -10.29
N THR A 36 -0.22 -1.90 -11.20
CA THR A 36 -0.44 -3.34 -11.03
C THR A 36 0.25 -3.86 -9.77
N GLN A 37 1.49 -3.42 -9.54
CA GLN A 37 2.27 -3.85 -8.37
C GLN A 37 1.67 -3.31 -7.06
N MET A 38 1.03 -2.15 -7.09
CA MET A 38 0.26 -1.68 -5.92
C MET A 38 -0.86 -2.66 -5.58
N GLY A 39 -1.61 -3.10 -6.58
CA GLY A 39 -2.65 -4.10 -6.40
C GLY A 39 -2.11 -5.41 -5.87
N GLN A 40 -0.97 -5.86 -6.39
CA GLN A 40 -0.33 -7.09 -5.92
C GLN A 40 0.12 -6.96 -4.47
N THR A 41 0.58 -5.78 -4.05
CA THR A 41 0.98 -5.53 -2.68
C THR A 41 -0.21 -5.69 -1.72
N LEU A 42 -1.38 -5.23 -2.12
CA LEU A 42 -2.59 -5.38 -1.31
C LEU A 42 -3.11 -6.82 -1.30
N ALA A 43 -2.99 -7.50 -2.44
CA ALA A 43 -3.49 -8.88 -2.57
C ALA A 43 -2.62 -9.89 -1.84
N ASP A 44 -1.30 -9.64 -1.79
CA ASP A 44 -0.34 -10.62 -1.24
C ASP A 44 0.90 -9.89 -0.70
N PRO A 45 0.77 -9.23 0.44
CA PRO A 45 1.90 -8.49 1.03
C PRO A 45 2.93 -9.42 1.66
N ASP A 46 4.18 -8.96 1.76
CA ASP A 46 5.20 -9.63 2.55
C ASP A 46 4.98 -9.39 4.03
N GLU A 47 4.53 -8.19 4.38
CA GLU A 47 4.15 -7.86 5.75
C GLU A 47 3.16 -6.72 5.77
N VAL A 48 2.44 -6.61 6.88
CA VAL A 48 1.54 -5.50 7.15
C VAL A 48 2.00 -4.88 8.47
N ARG A 49 2.19 -3.57 8.47
CA ARG A 49 2.63 -2.80 9.63
C ARG A 49 1.54 -1.85 10.08
N ARG A 50 1.52 -1.55 11.37
CA ARG A 50 0.64 -0.52 11.92
C ARG A 50 1.35 0.82 11.81
N SER A 51 0.62 1.85 11.42
CA SER A 51 1.17 3.20 11.38
C SER A 51 1.42 3.72 12.79
N ASP A 52 2.59 4.36 13.00
CA ASP A 52 2.92 4.99 14.28
C ASP A 52 2.11 6.28 14.49
N ARG A 53 1.59 6.86 13.42
CA ARG A 53 0.92 8.16 13.46
C ARG A 53 -0.60 8.05 13.50
N MET A 54 -1.15 6.97 12.97
CA MET A 54 -2.59 6.82 12.82
C MET A 54 -2.96 5.38 13.10
N SER A 55 -3.64 5.12 14.21
CA SER A 55 -3.97 3.77 14.65
C SER A 55 -4.90 3.02 13.69
N THR A 56 -5.61 3.73 12.81
CA THR A 56 -6.52 3.14 11.83
C THR A 56 -5.84 2.87 10.49
N ALA A 57 -4.55 3.19 10.36
CA ALA A 57 -3.81 3.00 9.11
C ALA A 57 -2.91 1.79 9.17
N HIS A 58 -2.93 1.02 8.08
CA HIS A 58 -2.09 -0.15 7.87
C HIS A 58 -1.15 0.12 6.71
N LEU A 59 0.10 -0.31 6.84
CA LEU A 59 1.09 -0.20 5.77
C LEU A 59 1.30 -1.59 5.19
N PHE A 60 0.82 -1.81 3.98
CA PHE A 60 1.02 -3.05 3.24
C PHE A 60 2.34 -2.95 2.48
N CYS A 61 3.25 -3.89 2.71
CA CYS A 61 4.60 -3.82 2.19
C CYS A 61 4.92 -5.07 1.40
N ARG A 62 5.48 -4.90 0.20
CA ARG A 62 5.94 -6.02 -0.61
C ARG A 62 7.20 -5.64 -1.36
N TRP A 63 8.17 -6.55 -1.40
CA TRP A 63 9.40 -6.40 -2.17
C TRP A 63 9.17 -6.85 -3.60
N PHE A 64 9.68 -6.07 -4.56
CA PHE A 64 9.66 -6.40 -5.98
C PHE A 64 11.05 -6.26 -6.55
N GLU A 65 11.60 -7.37 -7.05
CA GLU A 65 12.94 -7.39 -7.64
C GLU A 65 13.03 -6.53 -8.89
N ASP A 66 11.94 -6.42 -9.64
CA ASP A 66 11.92 -5.73 -10.92
C ASP A 66 11.43 -4.28 -10.82
N VAL A 67 11.16 -3.79 -9.62
CA VAL A 67 10.84 -2.38 -9.42
C VAL A 67 12.13 -1.64 -9.09
N ARG A 68 12.61 -0.84 -10.03
CA ARG A 68 13.80 0.01 -9.89
C ARG A 68 14.97 -0.70 -9.22
N GLU A 69 15.30 -1.89 -9.76
CA GLU A 69 16.43 -2.73 -9.29
C GLU A 69 16.23 -3.31 -7.89
N GLY A 70 15.00 -3.47 -7.49
CA GLY A 70 14.65 -4.05 -6.20
C GLY A 70 14.25 -2.97 -5.20
N LYS A 71 12.96 -2.92 -4.88
CA LYS A 71 12.39 -1.97 -3.91
C LYS A 71 11.16 -2.56 -3.27
N TYR A 72 10.84 -2.03 -2.11
CA TYR A 72 9.52 -2.21 -1.51
C TYR A 72 8.54 -1.22 -2.12
N ILE A 73 7.32 -1.71 -2.36
CA ILE A 73 6.17 -0.84 -2.54
C ILE A 73 5.39 -0.87 -1.23
N VAL A 74 5.08 0.29 -0.70
CA VAL A 74 4.29 0.44 0.53
C VAL A 74 3.00 1.14 0.17
N VAL A 75 1.87 0.53 0.54
CA VAL A 75 0.54 1.09 0.32
C VAL A 75 -0.09 1.34 1.68
N VAL A 76 -0.42 2.59 1.95
CA VAL A 76 -0.98 3.00 3.24
C VAL A 76 -2.49 3.05 3.12
N VAL A 77 -3.18 2.21 3.89
CA VAL A 77 -4.63 2.03 3.84
C VAL A 77 -5.23 2.44 5.18
N VAL A 78 -6.23 3.30 5.14
CA VAL A 78 -7.02 3.66 6.32
C VAL A 78 -8.29 2.83 6.32
N SER A 79 -8.64 2.30 7.50
CA SER A 79 -9.80 1.45 7.68
C SER A 79 -10.82 2.10 8.61
N GLU A 80 -12.07 2.09 8.20
CA GLU A 80 -13.23 2.35 9.04
C GLU A 80 -14.13 1.12 9.02
N ILE A 81 -15.24 1.16 9.74
CA ILE A 81 -16.07 -0.04 9.97
C ILE A 81 -16.44 -0.75 8.65
N ALA A 82 -16.85 0.01 7.63
CA ALA A 82 -17.37 -0.58 6.39
C ALA A 82 -16.58 -0.14 5.16
N ARG A 83 -15.44 0.53 5.35
CA ARG A 83 -14.73 1.12 4.23
C ARG A 83 -13.23 1.13 4.47
N HIS A 84 -12.47 0.77 3.42
CA HIS A 84 -11.01 0.82 3.42
C HIS A 84 -10.56 1.59 2.19
N TRP A 85 -9.63 2.55 2.36
CA TRP A 85 -9.15 3.33 1.22
C TRP A 85 -7.67 3.67 1.36
N ILE A 86 -7.03 3.82 0.20
CA ILE A 86 -5.62 4.20 0.12
C ILE A 86 -5.49 5.70 0.37
N ILE A 87 -4.63 6.10 1.28
CA ILE A 87 -4.31 7.52 1.47
C ILE A 87 -3.03 7.91 0.75
N THR A 88 -2.06 7.01 0.67
CA THR A 88 -0.84 7.22 -0.09
C THR A 88 -0.16 5.89 -0.39
N ALA A 89 0.84 5.95 -1.27
CA ALA A 89 1.70 4.80 -1.56
C ALA A 89 3.05 5.34 -2.03
N TYR A 90 4.11 4.58 -1.81
CA TYR A 90 5.45 5.01 -2.20
C TYR A 90 6.38 3.81 -2.38
N ILE A 91 7.51 4.09 -3.05
CA ILE A 91 8.59 3.12 -3.24
C ILE A 91 9.69 3.45 -2.23
N THR A 92 10.26 2.43 -1.60
CA THR A 92 11.35 2.63 -0.65
C THR A 92 12.31 1.45 -0.67
N ARG A 93 13.57 1.72 -0.38
CA ARG A 93 14.59 0.68 -0.24
C ARG A 93 14.48 -0.03 1.11
N ARG A 94 14.08 0.70 2.15
CA ARG A 94 13.95 0.19 3.51
C ARG A 94 12.60 0.57 4.08
N LEU A 95 12.03 -0.36 4.84
CA LEU A 95 10.79 -0.06 5.53
C LEU A 95 11.07 0.83 6.74
N ALA A 96 10.19 1.81 6.97
CA ALA A 96 10.27 2.66 8.13
C ALA A 96 10.07 1.84 9.40
N ASN A 97 10.55 2.38 10.53
CA ASN A 97 10.30 1.77 11.81
C ASN A 97 8.80 1.71 12.06
N GLY A 98 8.36 0.63 12.68
CA GLY A 98 6.96 0.42 12.97
C GLY A 98 6.77 -0.99 13.47
N GLU A 99 5.60 -1.25 14.01
CA GLU A 99 5.27 -2.55 14.55
C GLU A 99 4.62 -3.40 13.45
N ALA A 100 5.22 -4.56 13.17
CA ALA A 100 4.62 -5.51 12.24
C ALA A 100 3.43 -6.16 12.93
N GLU A 101 2.24 -6.05 12.33
CA GLU A 101 1.05 -6.74 12.83
C GLU A 101 0.85 -8.08 12.13
N TRP A 102 1.53 -8.30 11.01
CA TRP A 102 1.48 -9.56 10.27
C TRP A 102 2.70 -9.69 9.37
N ASN A 103 3.25 -10.88 9.29
CA ASN A 103 4.33 -11.25 8.38
C ASN A 103 3.94 -12.50 7.63
N ARG A 104 4.43 -12.63 6.40
CA ARG A 104 4.18 -13.80 5.57
C ARG A 104 4.71 -15.09 6.23
N ASN A 105 5.80 -15.01 6.96
CA ASN A 105 6.41 -16.16 7.62
C ASN A 105 6.04 -16.20 9.09
#